data_ed109fba766c5656e8517c07b0064db4
#
_entry.id   ed109fba766c5656e8517c07b0064db4
#
_cell.length_a   1.000
_cell.length_b   1.000
_cell.length_c   1.000
_cell.angle_alpha   90.00
_cell.angle_beta   90.00
_cell.angle_gamma   90.00
#
_symmetry.space_group_name_H-M   'P 1'
#
loop_
_entity.id
_entity.type
_entity.pdbx_description
1 polymer ?
#
loop_
_entity_poly.entity_id
_entity_poly.type
_entity_poly.pdbx_seq_one_letter_code
_entity_poly.pdbx_strand_id
1 'polypeptide(L)'
;DALPIYWKQVGGKKQTITVINRSKGSGTRGTFEGLVLNGKKPIQAQEQDSNGTVRKIVSSTPGTISYISFPYANDENIQKLSIDGIKPTNKNVETNRWHLWSYEHIYTKGKPNKNVQKFIDYMLGSKVQNDLVPKLGYISIDKMQVERDSNNHVVQK
;
A
#
# COMPACT_ATOMS: atom_id res chain seq x y z
N ASP A 1 -18.06 -20.60 -6.88
CA ASP A 1 -17.23 -20.51 -8.09
C ASP A 1 -15.76 -20.64 -7.68
N ALA A 2 -15.01 -21.48 -8.43
CA ALA A 2 -13.58 -21.67 -8.17
C ALA A 2 -12.80 -20.40 -8.54
N LEU A 3 -11.86 -19.99 -7.69
CA LEU A 3 -10.96 -18.86 -7.99
C LEU A 3 -10.09 -19.22 -9.22
N PRO A 4 -9.73 -18.24 -10.07
CA PRO A 4 -8.84 -18.47 -11.18
C PRO A 4 -7.45 -18.90 -10.69
N ILE A 5 -6.92 -19.98 -11.28
CA ILE A 5 -5.59 -20.51 -10.99
C ILE A 5 -4.58 -20.23 -12.10
N TYR A 6 -5.07 -19.77 -13.24
CA TYR A 6 -4.23 -19.36 -14.39
C TYR A 6 -4.60 -17.96 -14.85
N TRP A 7 -3.59 -17.18 -15.20
CA TRP A 7 -3.77 -15.84 -15.76
C TRP A 7 -4.63 -15.82 -17.03
N LYS A 8 -4.61 -16.91 -17.82
CA LYS A 8 -5.49 -17.04 -19.00
C LYS A 8 -6.98 -16.94 -18.65
N GLN A 9 -7.38 -17.36 -17.47
CA GLN A 9 -8.80 -17.32 -17.05
C GLN A 9 -9.31 -15.90 -16.79
N VAL A 10 -8.38 -14.95 -16.64
CA VAL A 10 -8.67 -13.51 -16.46
C VAL A 10 -8.08 -12.64 -17.59
N GLY A 11 -7.91 -13.24 -18.78
CA GLY A 11 -7.46 -12.51 -19.99
C GLY A 11 -5.95 -12.38 -20.16
N GLY A 12 -5.14 -13.00 -19.31
CA GLY A 12 -3.69 -13.00 -19.40
C GLY A 12 -3.11 -14.18 -20.20
N LYS A 13 -1.79 -14.38 -20.06
CA LYS A 13 -1.06 -15.50 -20.69
C LYS A 13 -1.38 -16.83 -20.01
N LYS A 14 -1.07 -17.98 -20.67
CA LYS A 14 -1.17 -19.32 -20.06
C LYS A 14 -0.07 -19.51 -19.03
N GLN A 15 -0.30 -19.06 -17.82
CA GLN A 15 0.64 -19.08 -16.70
C GLN A 15 -0.12 -19.23 -15.39
N THR A 16 0.43 -19.97 -14.43
CA THR A 16 -0.16 -20.13 -13.09
C THR A 16 -0.12 -18.81 -12.34
N ILE A 17 -1.19 -18.50 -11.60
CA ILE A 17 -1.23 -17.39 -10.67
C ILE A 17 -0.59 -17.83 -9.35
N THR A 18 0.48 -17.17 -8.93
CA THR A 18 1.12 -17.36 -7.62
C THR A 18 0.79 -16.18 -6.74
N VAL A 19 0.00 -16.40 -5.70
CA VAL A 19 -0.36 -15.32 -4.75
C VAL A 19 0.63 -15.32 -3.60
N ILE A 20 1.15 -14.12 -3.27
CA ILE A 20 1.95 -13.88 -2.07
C ILE A 20 1.18 -12.89 -1.19
N ASN A 21 0.90 -13.30 0.04
CA ASN A 21 0.30 -12.42 1.05
C ASN A 21 1.39 -11.75 1.90
N ARG A 22 1.02 -10.66 2.57
CA ARG A 22 1.80 -10.15 3.69
C ARG A 22 1.40 -10.89 4.96
N SER A 23 2.31 -11.04 5.89
CA SER A 23 2.06 -11.72 7.18
C SER A 23 1.01 -10.99 8.00
N LYS A 24 0.35 -11.70 8.91
CA LYS A 24 -0.56 -11.11 9.89
C LYS A 24 0.16 -10.03 10.69
N GLY A 25 -0.53 -8.91 10.99
CA GLY A 25 0.05 -7.75 11.66
C GLY A 25 0.72 -6.74 10.71
N SER A 26 0.86 -7.03 9.41
CA SER A 26 1.29 -6.04 8.41
C SER A 26 0.20 -4.97 8.22
N GLY A 27 0.56 -3.69 8.39
CA GLY A 27 -0.33 -2.56 8.09
C GLY A 27 -0.78 -2.55 6.61
N THR A 28 0.13 -2.87 5.68
CA THR A 28 -0.20 -3.01 4.26
C THR A 28 -1.25 -4.11 4.01
N ARG A 29 -1.19 -5.23 4.76
CA ARG A 29 -2.22 -6.27 4.71
C ARG A 29 -3.55 -5.78 5.25
N GLY A 30 -3.54 -5.09 6.39
CA GLY A 30 -4.77 -4.54 6.98
C GLY A 30 -5.46 -3.57 6.03
N THR A 31 -4.70 -2.70 5.36
CA THR A 31 -5.21 -1.79 4.34
C THR A 31 -5.84 -2.56 3.16
N PHE A 32 -5.15 -3.59 2.65
CA PHE A 32 -5.67 -4.42 1.55
C PHE A 32 -6.94 -5.18 1.95
N GLU A 33 -6.94 -5.85 3.11
CA GLU A 33 -8.10 -6.59 3.61
C GLU A 33 -9.31 -5.67 3.84
N GLY A 34 -9.08 -4.48 4.39
CA GLY A 34 -10.15 -3.52 4.64
C GLY A 34 -10.74 -2.90 3.37
N LEU A 35 -9.89 -2.47 2.44
CA LEU A 35 -10.32 -1.68 1.29
C LEU A 35 -10.66 -2.51 0.04
N VAL A 36 -10.06 -3.70 -0.10
CA VAL A 36 -10.26 -4.56 -1.28
C VAL A 36 -11.14 -5.74 -0.95
N LEU A 37 -10.94 -6.36 0.21
CA LEU A 37 -11.66 -7.55 0.61
C LEU A 37 -12.88 -7.27 1.52
N ASN A 38 -13.17 -5.99 1.80
CA ASN A 38 -14.25 -5.57 2.71
C ASN A 38 -14.17 -6.30 4.07
N GLY A 39 -12.97 -6.39 4.63
CA GLY A 39 -12.69 -7.07 5.88
C GLY A 39 -12.68 -8.61 5.81
N LYS A 40 -12.93 -9.22 4.64
CA LYS A 40 -12.80 -10.66 4.48
C LYS A 40 -11.32 -11.09 4.50
N LYS A 41 -11.08 -12.33 4.92
CA LYS A 41 -9.71 -12.88 4.90
C LYS A 41 -9.29 -13.19 3.46
N PRO A 42 -8.00 -12.96 3.13
CA PRO A 42 -7.45 -13.38 1.85
C PRO A 42 -7.41 -14.93 1.76
N ILE A 43 -7.28 -15.44 0.55
CA ILE A 43 -7.02 -16.87 0.33
C ILE A 43 -5.75 -17.28 1.07
N GLN A 44 -5.70 -18.55 1.49
CA GLN A 44 -4.47 -19.10 2.04
C GLN A 44 -3.40 -19.17 0.95
N ALA A 45 -2.26 -18.55 1.19
CA ALA A 45 -1.12 -18.49 0.28
C ALA A 45 0.17 -18.29 1.08
N GLN A 46 1.32 -18.32 0.41
CA GLN A 46 2.59 -18.02 1.04
C GLN A 46 2.55 -16.59 1.65
N GLU A 47 3.01 -16.47 2.90
CA GLU A 47 3.06 -15.19 3.60
C GLU A 47 4.51 -14.67 3.70
N GLN A 48 4.67 -13.35 3.61
CA GLN A 48 5.95 -12.65 3.77
C GLN A 48 5.79 -11.44 4.71
N ASP A 49 6.78 -11.24 5.57
CA ASP A 49 6.76 -10.23 6.63
C ASP A 49 7.16 -8.83 6.13
N SER A 50 7.93 -8.71 5.06
CA SER A 50 8.42 -7.42 4.57
C SER A 50 8.01 -7.10 3.13
N ASN A 51 7.83 -5.80 2.85
CA ASN A 51 7.63 -5.30 1.48
C ASN A 51 8.84 -5.64 0.57
N GLY A 52 10.06 -5.60 1.13
CA GLY A 52 11.28 -5.90 0.38
C GLY A 52 11.35 -7.34 -0.10
N THR A 53 10.99 -8.31 0.77
CA THR A 53 10.93 -9.73 0.41
C THR A 53 9.86 -9.99 -0.65
N VAL A 54 8.66 -9.41 -0.48
CA VAL A 54 7.61 -9.51 -1.50
C VAL A 54 8.07 -8.94 -2.82
N ARG A 55 8.68 -7.73 -2.84
CA ARG A 55 9.24 -7.14 -4.05
C ARG A 55 10.19 -8.11 -4.76
N LYS A 56 11.13 -8.69 -4.03
CA LYS A 56 12.11 -9.64 -4.58
C LYS A 56 11.43 -10.87 -5.20
N ILE A 57 10.43 -11.44 -4.56
CA ILE A 57 9.71 -12.61 -5.08
C ILE A 57 8.94 -12.23 -6.35
N VAL A 58 8.18 -11.14 -6.32
CA VAL A 58 7.37 -10.71 -7.48
C VAL A 58 8.24 -10.37 -8.68
N SER A 59 9.36 -9.66 -8.48
CA SER A 59 10.27 -9.28 -9.57
C SER A 59 11.02 -10.45 -10.20
N SER A 60 11.21 -11.56 -9.45
CA SER A 60 11.99 -12.72 -9.91
C SER A 60 11.14 -13.94 -10.29
N THR A 61 9.85 -13.94 -9.98
CA THR A 61 8.98 -15.11 -10.19
C THR A 61 7.79 -14.74 -11.08
N PRO A 62 7.86 -15.09 -12.38
CA PRO A 62 6.77 -14.80 -13.32
C PRO A 62 5.43 -15.40 -12.89
N GLY A 63 4.35 -14.65 -13.08
CA GLY A 63 2.99 -15.06 -12.69
C GLY A 63 2.61 -14.77 -11.25
N THR A 64 3.52 -14.18 -10.47
CA THR A 64 3.25 -13.80 -9.09
C THR A 64 2.45 -12.50 -9.01
N ILE A 65 1.52 -12.45 -8.06
CA ILE A 65 0.77 -11.25 -7.69
C ILE A 65 0.81 -11.03 -6.18
N SER A 66 0.92 -9.77 -5.78
CA SER A 66 0.92 -9.37 -4.37
C SER A 66 0.52 -7.90 -4.22
N TYR A 67 0.60 -7.39 -3.00
CA TYR A 67 0.39 -5.99 -2.64
C TYR A 67 1.52 -5.51 -1.73
N ILE A 68 2.07 -4.34 -2.01
CA ILE A 68 3.18 -3.71 -1.29
C ILE A 68 3.00 -2.20 -1.23
N SER A 69 3.72 -1.54 -0.33
CA SER A 69 3.74 -0.08 -0.26
C SER A 69 4.46 0.53 -1.46
N PHE A 70 4.05 1.72 -1.90
CA PHE A 70 4.56 2.43 -3.07
C PHE A 70 6.08 2.54 -3.16
N PRO A 71 6.83 2.86 -2.08
CA PRO A 71 8.28 2.92 -2.13
C PRO A 71 8.95 1.65 -2.65
N TYR A 72 8.32 0.51 -2.43
CA TYR A 72 8.84 -0.79 -2.84
C TYR A 72 8.37 -1.24 -4.23
N ALA A 73 7.42 -0.53 -4.83
CA ALA A 73 6.87 -0.87 -6.15
C ALA A 73 7.66 -0.25 -7.32
N ASN A 74 8.74 0.48 -7.06
CA ASN A 74 9.61 1.07 -8.08
C ASN A 74 10.71 0.09 -8.49
N ASP A 75 10.34 -0.93 -9.27
CA ASP A 75 11.21 -1.95 -9.82
C ASP A 75 10.74 -2.21 -11.26
N GLU A 76 11.67 -2.23 -12.21
CA GLU A 76 11.36 -2.40 -13.63
C GLU A 76 10.71 -3.74 -13.99
N ASN A 77 10.97 -4.76 -13.14
CA ASN A 77 10.41 -6.10 -13.29
C ASN A 77 9.05 -6.26 -12.59
N ILE A 78 8.52 -5.19 -12.00
CA ILE A 78 7.20 -5.18 -11.33
C ILE A 78 6.22 -4.34 -12.13
N GLN A 79 5.14 -4.95 -12.57
CA GLN A 79 4.03 -4.24 -13.16
C GLN A 79 3.04 -3.80 -12.08
N LYS A 80 2.87 -2.49 -11.92
CA LYS A 80 1.80 -1.92 -11.09
C LYS A 80 0.47 -2.04 -11.83
N LEU A 81 -0.52 -2.64 -11.16
CA LEU A 81 -1.85 -2.86 -11.76
C LEU A 81 -2.74 -1.64 -11.57
N SER A 82 -3.56 -1.35 -12.57
CA SER A 82 -4.67 -0.41 -12.42
C SER A 82 -5.83 -1.07 -11.69
N ILE A 83 -6.57 -0.30 -10.89
CA ILE A 83 -7.85 -0.70 -10.28
C ILE A 83 -8.93 0.17 -10.93
N ASP A 84 -9.96 -0.44 -11.48
CA ASP A 84 -11.05 0.24 -12.21
C ASP A 84 -10.53 1.20 -13.32
N GLY A 85 -9.46 0.78 -14.01
CA GLY A 85 -8.81 1.57 -15.04
C GLY A 85 -7.91 2.71 -14.52
N ILE A 86 -7.87 2.95 -13.23
CA ILE A 86 -7.05 4.01 -12.61
C ILE A 86 -5.67 3.48 -12.26
N LYS A 87 -4.63 4.16 -12.73
CA LYS A 87 -3.23 3.80 -12.44
C LYS A 87 -2.80 4.24 -11.02
N PRO A 88 -1.96 3.46 -10.32
CA PRO A 88 -1.39 3.82 -9.03
C PRO A 88 -0.29 4.89 -9.18
N THR A 89 -0.70 6.14 -9.26
CA THR A 89 0.19 7.31 -9.31
C THR A 89 -0.04 8.18 -8.09
N ASN A 90 0.98 8.96 -7.69
CA ASN A 90 0.85 9.90 -6.57
C ASN A 90 -0.37 10.79 -6.75
N LYS A 91 -0.56 11.38 -7.94
CA LYS A 91 -1.70 12.25 -8.24
C LYS A 91 -3.05 11.57 -8.06
N ASN A 92 -3.17 10.31 -8.45
CA ASN A 92 -4.41 9.56 -8.29
C ASN A 92 -4.69 9.19 -6.83
N VAL A 93 -3.64 9.01 -6.01
CA VAL A 93 -3.76 8.84 -4.55
C VAL A 93 -4.15 10.17 -3.89
N GLU A 94 -3.44 11.26 -4.19
CA GLU A 94 -3.67 12.60 -3.64
C GLU A 94 -5.13 13.05 -3.80
N THR A 95 -5.78 12.66 -4.89
CA THR A 95 -7.18 12.99 -5.23
C THR A 95 -8.17 11.87 -4.93
N ASN A 96 -7.73 10.80 -4.27
CA ASN A 96 -8.52 9.59 -4.01
C ASN A 96 -9.13 8.93 -5.28
N ARG A 97 -8.58 9.15 -6.47
CA ARG A 97 -8.96 8.36 -7.65
C ARG A 97 -8.46 6.93 -7.58
N TRP A 98 -7.25 6.72 -7.03
CA TRP A 98 -6.74 5.42 -6.62
C TRP A 98 -7.09 5.21 -5.14
N HIS A 99 -7.97 4.26 -4.86
CA HIS A 99 -8.56 4.10 -3.52
C HIS A 99 -7.74 3.25 -2.54
N LEU A 100 -6.79 2.45 -3.04
CA LEU A 100 -5.98 1.55 -2.19
C LEU A 100 -4.79 2.30 -1.58
N TRP A 101 -5.05 3.09 -0.56
CA TRP A 101 -4.05 3.83 0.19
C TRP A 101 -4.45 4.00 1.66
N SER A 102 -3.48 4.23 2.53
CA SER A 102 -3.69 4.61 3.93
C SER A 102 -2.59 5.56 4.38
N TYR A 103 -2.83 6.26 5.47
CA TYR A 103 -1.77 7.00 6.16
C TYR A 103 -0.84 6.05 6.92
N GLU A 104 0.43 6.44 7.01
CA GLU A 104 1.32 5.95 8.06
C GLU A 104 1.03 6.74 9.34
N HIS A 105 0.96 6.05 10.47
CA HIS A 105 0.58 6.64 11.74
C HIS A 105 1.69 6.56 12.77
N ILE A 106 1.84 7.62 13.58
CA ILE A 106 2.69 7.64 14.76
C ILE A 106 1.79 7.48 15.99
N TYR A 107 2.08 6.48 16.81
CA TYR A 107 1.32 6.21 18.03
C TYR A 107 2.15 6.51 19.28
N THR A 108 1.53 7.13 20.29
CA THR A 108 2.11 7.33 21.61
C THR A 108 1.22 6.74 22.70
N LYS A 109 1.82 6.22 23.77
CA LYS A 109 1.06 5.81 24.97
C LYS A 109 0.78 7.05 25.82
N GLY A 110 -0.43 7.57 25.71
CA GLY A 110 -0.83 8.82 26.39
C GLY A 110 -0.15 10.07 25.80
N LYS A 111 -0.08 11.14 26.61
CA LYS A 111 0.52 12.41 26.18
C LYS A 111 2.04 12.25 25.99
N PRO A 112 2.60 12.59 24.81
CA PRO A 112 4.02 12.48 24.56
C PRO A 112 4.82 13.45 25.46
N ASN A 113 6.01 13.05 25.89
CA ASN A 113 6.94 13.95 26.55
C ASN A 113 7.53 14.95 25.53
N LYS A 114 8.22 15.97 26.02
CA LYS A 114 8.76 17.07 25.21
C LYS A 114 9.65 16.60 24.04
N ASN A 115 10.46 15.57 24.24
CA ASN A 115 11.36 15.08 23.19
C ASN A 115 10.59 14.27 22.12
N VAL A 116 9.65 13.45 22.52
CA VAL A 116 8.77 12.72 21.60
C VAL A 116 7.91 13.69 20.82
N GLN A 117 7.36 14.74 21.46
CA GLN A 117 6.60 15.79 20.76
C GLN A 117 7.46 16.50 19.71
N LYS A 118 8.69 16.90 20.05
CA LYS A 118 9.61 17.50 19.05
C LYS A 118 9.90 16.61 17.86
N PHE A 119 10.01 15.28 18.09
CA PHE A 119 10.19 14.33 17.00
C PHE A 119 8.94 14.26 16.09
N ILE A 120 7.75 14.23 16.70
CA ILE A 120 6.48 14.25 15.94
C ILE A 120 6.39 15.54 15.11
N ASP A 121 6.65 16.70 15.74
CA ASP A 121 6.62 18.00 15.07
C ASP A 121 7.63 18.05 13.90
N TYR A 122 8.82 17.47 14.09
CA TYR A 122 9.82 17.35 13.04
C TYR A 122 9.33 16.47 11.88
N MET A 123 8.74 15.31 12.18
CA MET A 123 8.19 14.39 11.18
C MET A 123 7.05 15.01 10.37
N LEU A 124 6.22 15.84 11.01
CA LEU A 124 5.12 16.56 10.35
C LEU A 124 5.57 17.88 9.70
N GLY A 125 6.80 18.30 9.96
CA GLY A 125 7.33 19.57 9.45
C GLY A 125 7.66 19.53 7.96
N SER A 126 7.63 20.70 7.31
CA SER A 126 7.80 20.88 5.86
C SER A 126 9.10 20.26 5.31
N LYS A 127 10.20 20.27 6.08
CA LYS A 127 11.47 19.66 5.66
C LYS A 127 11.33 18.15 5.43
N VAL A 128 10.62 17.43 6.32
CA VAL A 128 10.37 16.01 6.16
C VAL A 128 9.31 15.78 5.09
N GLN A 129 8.20 16.48 5.17
CA GLN A 129 7.05 16.25 4.30
C GLN A 129 7.32 16.64 2.83
N ASN A 130 8.09 17.71 2.58
CA ASN A 130 8.32 18.19 1.21
C ASN A 130 9.67 17.74 0.61
N ASP A 131 10.57 17.16 1.41
CA ASP A 131 11.89 16.72 0.94
C ASP A 131 12.12 15.21 1.17
N LEU A 132 12.09 14.73 2.41
CA LEU A 132 12.44 13.34 2.73
C LEU A 132 11.36 12.35 2.32
N VAL A 133 10.09 12.65 2.59
CA VAL A 133 8.95 11.77 2.28
C VAL A 133 8.87 11.45 0.79
N PRO A 134 8.92 12.43 -0.14
CA PRO A 134 8.94 12.14 -1.59
C PRO A 134 10.21 11.41 -2.04
N LYS A 135 11.38 11.73 -1.49
CA LYS A 135 12.64 11.05 -1.82
C LYS A 135 12.61 9.56 -1.45
N LEU A 136 11.89 9.21 -0.39
CA LEU A 136 11.69 7.81 0.03
C LEU A 136 10.58 7.11 -0.76
N GLY A 137 9.89 7.80 -1.69
CA GLY A 137 8.83 7.25 -2.50
C GLY A 137 7.45 7.24 -1.84
N TYR A 138 7.30 7.92 -0.69
CA TYR A 138 6.00 8.14 -0.05
C TYR A 138 5.34 9.44 -0.56
N ILE A 139 4.07 9.60 -0.27
CA ILE A 139 3.29 10.79 -0.63
C ILE A 139 3.19 11.69 0.61
N SER A 140 3.58 12.96 0.46
CA SER A 140 3.45 13.95 1.53
C SER A 140 1.98 14.17 1.90
N ILE A 141 1.70 14.27 3.20
CA ILE A 141 0.38 14.64 3.71
C ILE A 141 -0.06 16.03 3.24
N ASP A 142 0.90 16.92 2.94
CA ASP A 142 0.65 18.27 2.43
C ASP A 142 0.12 18.26 0.98
N LYS A 143 0.31 17.16 0.23
CA LYS A 143 -0.17 16.99 -1.15
C LYS A 143 -1.56 16.35 -1.21
N MET A 144 -2.00 15.73 -0.13
CA MET A 144 -3.30 15.07 -0.08
C MET A 144 -4.42 16.10 -0.14
N GLN A 145 -5.34 15.92 -1.08
CA GLN A 145 -6.55 16.75 -1.25
C GLN A 145 -7.75 16.18 -0.50
N VAL A 146 -7.58 15.02 0.08
CA VAL A 146 -8.60 14.31 0.85
C VAL A 146 -8.04 13.82 2.16
N GLU A 147 -8.91 13.59 3.13
CA GLU A 147 -8.60 12.90 4.37
C GLU A 147 -9.37 11.59 4.46
N ARG A 148 -8.77 10.60 5.13
CA ARG A 148 -9.40 9.32 5.42
C ARG A 148 -9.42 9.10 6.92
N ASP A 149 -10.61 8.87 7.48
CA ASP A 149 -10.79 8.58 8.89
C ASP A 149 -10.50 7.10 9.22
N SER A 150 -10.58 6.76 10.52
CA SER A 150 -10.39 5.39 11.01
C SER A 150 -11.43 4.38 10.53
N ASN A 151 -12.57 4.86 10.02
CA ASN A 151 -13.64 4.04 9.44
C ASN A 151 -13.54 3.94 7.92
N ASN A 152 -12.43 4.41 7.34
CA ASN A 152 -12.19 4.50 5.89
C ASN A 152 -13.11 5.47 5.13
N HIS A 153 -13.82 6.37 5.81
CA HIS A 153 -14.53 7.43 5.13
C HIS A 153 -13.54 8.46 4.60
N VAL A 154 -13.78 8.93 3.38
CA VAL A 154 -12.97 9.93 2.71
C VAL A 154 -13.74 11.22 2.59
N VAL A 155 -13.12 12.31 3.05
CA VAL A 155 -13.67 13.68 2.94
C VAL A 155 -12.69 14.59 2.20
N GLN A 156 -13.18 15.61 1.54
CA GLN A 156 -12.35 16.66 0.93
C GLN A 156 -11.69 17.50 2.02
N LYS A 157 -10.44 17.91 1.81
CA LYS A 157 -9.75 18.89 2.66
C LYS A 157 -10.23 20.30 2.40
#